data_3a1acaebca283849216863637ffcd3c0
#
_entry.id   3a1acaebca283849216863637ffcd3c0
#
_cell.length_a   1.000
_cell.length_b   1.000
_cell.length_c   1.000
_cell.angle_alpha   90.00
_cell.angle_beta   90.00
_cell.angle_gamma   90.00
#
_symmetry.space_group_name_H-M   'P 1'
#
loop_
_entity.id
_entity.type
_entity.pdbx_description
1 polymer ?
#
loop_
_entity_poly.entity_id
_entity_poly.type
_entity_poly.pdbx_seq_one_letter_code
_entity_poly.pdbx_strand_id
1 'polypeptide(L)'
;GFAILTSSRVEIEQNTFKRYTNPNFNIPDETTQSQTNQKSDLGLLKLSAKYIPDSSNQLDYEILGRLTKEDQLQLFNSSVLGSTNQNEQATPYSVNQNLNYYYTLDEKNIFAIEAQHLIKDEDPFYNAILEDKDNYENTALALGLEPSQLNYDVVQEKMIFSNQLDAKLDYWHILSPKSDLNFTFGSILSKQEFDSDFYQYLDSGSIFDPTPEINDGY
;
A
#
# COMPACT_ATOMS: atom_id res chain seq x y z
N GLY A 1 -25.47 -5.64 5.55
CA GLY A 1 -24.33 -5.43 4.67
C GLY A 1 -24.56 -4.31 3.66
N PHE A 2 -23.50 -3.88 3.00
CA PHE A 2 -23.57 -2.93 1.90
C PHE A 2 -22.45 -3.21 0.88
N ALA A 3 -22.63 -2.70 -0.34
CA ALA A 3 -21.59 -2.66 -1.37
C ALA A 3 -21.50 -1.23 -1.91
N ILE A 4 -20.28 -0.77 -2.17
CA ILE A 4 -19.97 0.54 -2.75
C ILE A 4 -19.01 0.32 -3.91
N LEU A 5 -19.32 0.93 -5.04
CA LEU A 5 -18.43 1.02 -6.19
C LEU A 5 -18.26 2.50 -6.51
N THR A 6 -17.01 2.94 -6.58
CA THR A 6 -16.68 4.31 -6.96
C THR A 6 -15.58 4.33 -8.00
N SER A 7 -15.65 5.28 -8.91
CA SER A 7 -14.61 5.58 -9.88
C SER A 7 -14.31 7.06 -9.79
N SER A 8 -13.05 7.41 -9.70
CA SER A 8 -12.58 8.79 -9.68
C SER A 8 -11.49 9.01 -10.71
N ARG A 9 -11.47 10.20 -11.28
CA ARG A 9 -10.40 10.66 -12.15
C ARG A 9 -9.97 12.05 -11.71
N VAL A 10 -8.67 12.24 -11.59
CA VAL A 10 -8.07 13.51 -11.19
C VAL A 10 -7.01 13.88 -12.23
N GLU A 11 -7.06 15.14 -12.68
CA GLU A 11 -6.05 15.74 -13.53
C GLU A 11 -5.46 16.92 -12.77
N ILE A 12 -4.12 16.93 -12.64
CA ILE A 12 -3.39 17.98 -11.92
C ILE A 12 -2.33 18.51 -12.86
N GLU A 13 -2.32 19.83 -13.04
CA GLU A 13 -1.25 20.53 -13.72
C GLU A 13 -0.56 21.47 -12.72
N GLN A 14 0.77 21.38 -12.66
CA GLN A 14 1.58 22.18 -11.75
C GLN A 14 2.75 22.79 -12.50
N ASN A 15 2.91 24.10 -12.37
CA ASN A 15 4.05 24.85 -12.88
C ASN A 15 4.82 25.45 -11.71
N THR A 16 6.12 25.22 -11.66
CA THR A 16 6.97 25.70 -10.56
C THR A 16 8.18 26.40 -11.15
N PHE A 17 8.55 27.53 -10.58
CA PHE A 17 9.80 28.23 -10.87
C PHE A 17 10.65 28.28 -9.62
N LYS A 18 11.89 27.78 -9.71
CA LYS A 18 12.89 27.79 -8.63
C LYS A 18 14.04 28.71 -9.02
N ARG A 19 14.33 29.68 -8.15
CA ARG A 19 15.49 30.54 -8.26
C ARG A 19 16.48 30.23 -7.14
N TYR A 20 17.70 29.96 -7.52
CA TYR A 20 18.78 29.73 -6.57
C TYR A 20 19.52 31.04 -6.32
N THR A 21 19.37 31.62 -5.11
CA THR A 21 19.87 32.97 -4.78
C THR A 21 21.30 32.99 -4.28
N ASN A 22 21.91 31.82 -4.03
CA ASN A 22 23.31 31.79 -3.60
C ASN A 22 24.25 31.68 -4.82
N PRO A 23 25.01 32.75 -5.13
CA PRO A 23 25.86 32.79 -6.34
C PRO A 23 27.04 31.81 -6.28
N ASN A 24 27.37 31.26 -5.09
CA ASN A 24 28.49 30.34 -4.94
C ASN A 24 28.20 28.92 -5.50
N PHE A 25 26.94 28.57 -5.75
CA PHE A 25 26.58 27.23 -6.22
C PHE A 25 26.49 27.11 -7.74
N ASN A 26 26.46 28.23 -8.48
CA ASN A 26 26.30 28.25 -9.95
C ASN A 26 25.23 27.27 -10.47
N ILE A 27 24.11 27.17 -9.72
CA ILE A 27 22.96 26.34 -10.11
C ILE A 27 22.04 27.20 -10.97
N PRO A 28 21.64 26.77 -12.18
CA PRO A 28 20.72 27.51 -13.01
C PRO A 28 19.32 27.57 -12.38
N ASP A 29 18.59 28.66 -12.67
CA ASP A 29 17.17 28.73 -12.33
C ASP A 29 16.44 27.60 -13.06
N GLU A 30 15.45 26.98 -12.40
CA GLU A 30 14.70 25.84 -12.93
C GLU A 30 13.22 26.16 -13.07
N THR A 31 12.67 25.89 -14.24
CA THR A 31 11.24 25.84 -14.46
C THR A 31 10.82 24.39 -14.62
N THR A 32 9.83 23.96 -13.82
CA THR A 32 9.26 22.61 -13.93
C THR A 32 7.77 22.69 -14.28
N GLN A 33 7.33 21.82 -15.17
CA GLN A 33 5.94 21.58 -15.48
C GLN A 33 5.61 20.11 -15.24
N SER A 34 4.59 19.84 -14.45
CA SER A 34 4.10 18.48 -14.17
C SER A 34 2.64 18.38 -14.54
N GLN A 35 2.28 17.36 -15.28
CA GLN A 35 0.91 16.98 -15.58
C GLN A 35 0.68 15.57 -15.08
N THR A 36 -0.27 15.40 -14.15
CA THR A 36 -0.62 14.10 -13.57
C THR A 36 -2.05 13.76 -13.90
N ASN A 37 -2.27 12.59 -14.47
CA ASN A 37 -3.56 11.98 -14.69
C ASN A 37 -3.67 10.75 -13.81
N GLN A 38 -4.61 10.74 -12.87
CA GLN A 38 -4.84 9.62 -11.96
C GLN A 38 -6.27 9.10 -12.13
N LYS A 39 -6.40 7.79 -12.24
CA LYS A 39 -7.68 7.08 -12.21
C LYS A 39 -7.66 6.09 -11.05
N SER A 40 -8.72 6.08 -10.25
CA SER A 40 -8.90 5.10 -9.17
C SER A 40 -10.32 4.54 -9.19
N ASP A 41 -10.41 3.22 -9.27
CA ASP A 41 -11.65 2.46 -9.16
C ASP A 41 -11.62 1.71 -7.82
N LEU A 42 -12.63 1.88 -6.98
CA LEU A 42 -12.73 1.29 -5.65
C LEU A 42 -14.01 0.47 -5.52
N GLY A 43 -13.86 -0.77 -5.11
CA GLY A 43 -14.94 -1.67 -4.67
C GLY A 43 -14.84 -1.95 -3.17
N LEU A 44 -15.93 -1.76 -2.45
CA LEU A 44 -16.07 -2.13 -1.04
C LEU A 44 -17.29 -3.05 -0.88
N LEU A 45 -17.11 -4.14 -0.14
CA LEU A 45 -18.19 -5.04 0.26
C LEU A 45 -18.11 -5.28 1.76
N LYS A 46 -19.16 -4.92 2.48
CA LYS A 46 -19.30 -5.20 3.91
C LYS A 46 -20.48 -6.12 4.16
N LEU A 47 -20.22 -7.23 4.84
CA LEU A 47 -21.26 -8.12 5.36
C LEU A 47 -21.12 -8.18 6.88
N SER A 48 -22.27 -8.25 7.57
CA SER A 48 -22.32 -8.37 9.03
C SER A 48 -23.41 -9.35 9.38
N ALA A 49 -23.14 -10.20 10.35
CA ALA A 49 -24.10 -11.15 10.92
C ALA A 49 -24.06 -11.03 12.44
N LYS A 50 -25.24 -11.03 13.03
CA LYS A 50 -25.43 -11.10 14.48
C LYS A 50 -26.31 -12.28 14.79
N TYR A 51 -25.85 -13.15 15.71
CA TYR A 51 -26.55 -14.34 16.11
C TYR A 51 -26.65 -14.41 17.64
N ILE A 52 -27.86 -14.46 18.16
CA ILE A 52 -28.17 -14.50 19.58
C ILE A 52 -29.12 -15.68 19.79
N PRO A 53 -28.60 -16.90 20.02
CA PRO A 53 -29.45 -18.10 20.20
C PRO A 53 -30.20 -18.06 21.52
N ASP A 54 -29.67 -17.41 22.56
CA ASP A 54 -30.25 -17.26 23.89
C ASP A 54 -29.72 -16.01 24.60
N SER A 55 -30.11 -15.79 25.86
CA SER A 55 -29.67 -14.62 26.64
C SER A 55 -28.21 -14.68 27.10
N SER A 56 -27.56 -15.84 26.98
CA SER A 56 -26.19 -16.08 27.43
C SER A 56 -25.18 -16.02 26.31
N ASN A 57 -25.61 -16.14 25.06
CA ASN A 57 -24.74 -16.26 23.91
C ASN A 57 -25.00 -15.16 22.87
N GLN A 58 -23.96 -14.46 22.47
CA GLN A 58 -24.01 -13.52 21.36
C GLN A 58 -22.77 -13.68 20.51
N LEU A 59 -22.98 -13.82 19.20
CA LEU A 59 -21.94 -13.85 18.18
C LEU A 59 -22.18 -12.71 17.20
N ASP A 60 -21.19 -11.84 17.05
CA ASP A 60 -21.15 -10.80 16.03
C ASP A 60 -19.98 -11.10 15.07
N TYR A 61 -20.28 -11.18 13.79
CA TYR A 61 -19.27 -11.38 12.75
C TYR A 61 -19.40 -10.32 11.66
N GLU A 62 -18.28 -9.77 11.26
CA GLU A 62 -18.22 -8.77 10.21
C GLU A 62 -17.06 -9.10 9.26
N ILE A 63 -17.30 -8.96 7.97
CA ILE A 63 -16.28 -9.02 6.93
C ILE A 63 -16.37 -7.78 6.04
N LEU A 64 -15.21 -7.16 5.80
CA LEU A 64 -15.02 -6.03 4.89
C LEU A 64 -14.00 -6.42 3.83
N GLY A 65 -14.45 -6.55 2.59
CA GLY A 65 -13.59 -6.68 1.42
C GLY A 65 -13.38 -5.33 0.74
N ARG A 66 -12.16 -5.03 0.34
CA ARG A 66 -11.78 -3.87 -0.47
C ARG A 66 -10.97 -4.34 -1.67
N LEU A 67 -11.32 -3.84 -2.85
CA LEU A 67 -10.58 -3.98 -4.10
C LEU A 67 -10.35 -2.59 -4.66
N THR A 68 -9.15 -2.30 -5.08
CA THR A 68 -8.81 -1.01 -5.70
C THR A 68 -8.05 -1.29 -7.00
N LYS A 69 -8.28 -0.45 -8.00
CA LYS A 69 -7.43 -0.37 -9.19
C LYS A 69 -6.99 1.08 -9.32
N GLU A 70 -5.70 1.30 -9.38
CA GLU A 70 -5.09 2.62 -9.48
C GLU A 70 -4.19 2.67 -10.71
N ASP A 71 -4.38 3.68 -11.54
CA ASP A 71 -3.56 3.98 -12.71
C ASP A 71 -3.18 5.46 -12.62
N GLN A 72 -1.89 5.78 -12.65
CA GLN A 72 -1.39 7.15 -12.65
C GLN A 72 -0.35 7.31 -13.74
N LEU A 73 -0.53 8.33 -14.57
CA LEU A 73 0.45 8.79 -15.54
C LEU A 73 0.88 10.21 -15.17
N GLN A 74 2.19 10.40 -15.02
CA GLN A 74 2.78 11.71 -14.76
C GLN A 74 3.80 12.06 -15.85
N LEU A 75 3.60 13.19 -16.50
CA LEU A 75 4.56 13.81 -17.38
C LEU A 75 5.23 14.96 -16.62
N PHE A 76 6.54 14.91 -16.54
CA PHE A 76 7.33 15.93 -15.85
C PHE A 76 8.37 16.48 -16.82
N ASN A 77 8.39 17.81 -16.96
CA ASN A 77 9.36 18.55 -17.77
C ASN A 77 10.12 19.52 -16.87
N SER A 78 11.44 19.43 -16.88
CA SER A 78 12.34 20.36 -16.21
C SER A 78 13.24 21.02 -17.22
N SER A 79 13.44 22.36 -17.09
CA SER A 79 14.40 23.10 -17.91
C SER A 79 15.86 22.70 -17.65
N VAL A 80 16.11 21.92 -16.58
CA VAL A 80 17.47 21.47 -16.16
C VAL A 80 17.62 19.98 -16.37
N LEU A 81 16.61 19.17 -16.00
CA LEU A 81 16.68 17.72 -16.00
C LEU A 81 16.08 17.06 -17.23
N GLY A 82 15.37 17.85 -18.08
CA GLY A 82 14.66 17.32 -19.24
C GLY A 82 13.32 16.69 -18.89
N SER A 83 12.85 15.78 -19.74
CA SER A 83 11.53 15.17 -19.63
C SER A 83 11.59 13.81 -18.95
N THR A 84 10.61 13.54 -18.09
CA THR A 84 10.40 12.24 -17.47
C THR A 84 8.94 11.84 -17.63
N ASN A 85 8.70 10.61 -18.08
CA ASN A 85 7.39 9.98 -18.13
C ASN A 85 7.33 8.91 -17.07
N GLN A 86 6.39 9.01 -16.13
CA GLN A 86 6.21 8.06 -15.04
C GLN A 86 4.83 7.44 -15.12
N ASN A 87 4.79 6.12 -15.03
CA ASN A 87 3.56 5.33 -14.97
C ASN A 87 3.55 4.52 -13.68
N GLU A 88 2.47 4.63 -12.93
CA GLU A 88 2.24 3.87 -11.70
C GLU A 88 0.93 3.12 -11.81
N GLN A 89 0.93 1.84 -11.49
CA GLN A 89 -0.24 0.98 -11.49
C GLN A 89 -0.25 0.13 -10.23
N ALA A 90 -1.43 -0.12 -9.68
CA ALA A 90 -1.60 -1.02 -8.56
C ALA A 90 -3.03 -1.60 -8.55
N THR A 91 -3.16 -2.85 -8.11
CA THR A 91 -4.45 -3.53 -7.92
C THR A 91 -4.60 -4.10 -6.50
N PRO A 92 -4.37 -3.29 -5.45
CA PRO A 92 -4.38 -3.79 -4.09
C PRO A 92 -5.76 -4.31 -3.66
N TYR A 93 -5.75 -5.40 -2.88
CA TYR A 93 -6.95 -5.85 -2.20
C TYR A 93 -6.71 -6.09 -0.72
N SER A 94 -7.78 -6.02 0.06
CA SER A 94 -7.76 -6.40 1.46
C SER A 94 -9.07 -7.04 1.90
N VAL A 95 -8.95 -7.98 2.84
CA VAL A 95 -10.08 -8.59 3.53
C VAL A 95 -9.83 -8.46 5.02
N ASN A 96 -10.74 -7.76 5.70
CA ASN A 96 -10.73 -7.60 7.16
C ASN A 96 -11.94 -8.33 7.73
N GLN A 97 -11.71 -9.24 8.68
CA GLN A 97 -12.72 -10.04 9.34
C GLN A 97 -12.65 -9.76 10.84
N ASN A 98 -13.80 -9.50 11.45
CA ASN A 98 -13.93 -9.29 12.89
C ASN A 98 -14.95 -10.27 13.46
N LEU A 99 -14.55 -10.97 14.49
CA LEU A 99 -15.39 -11.89 15.24
C LEU A 99 -15.41 -11.43 16.69
N ASN A 100 -16.62 -11.28 17.25
CA ASN A 100 -16.84 -11.04 18.66
C ASN A 100 -17.83 -12.06 19.18
N TYR A 101 -17.42 -12.83 20.16
CA TYR A 101 -18.30 -13.80 20.81
C TYR A 101 -18.35 -13.51 22.30
N TYR A 102 -19.56 -13.28 22.81
CA TYR A 102 -19.82 -13.03 24.22
C TYR A 102 -20.58 -14.23 24.80
N TYR A 103 -20.10 -14.72 25.95
CA TYR A 103 -20.72 -15.80 26.68
C TYR A 103 -20.91 -15.44 28.15
N THR A 104 -22.16 -15.36 28.59
CA THR A 104 -22.52 -15.15 29.99
C THR A 104 -22.79 -16.50 30.63
N LEU A 105 -21.83 -17.01 31.40
CA LEU A 105 -21.97 -18.30 32.10
C LEU A 105 -23.03 -18.20 33.21
N ASP A 106 -22.95 -17.13 34.00
CA ASP A 106 -23.89 -16.79 35.09
C ASP A 106 -23.82 -15.28 35.37
N GLU A 107 -24.53 -14.81 36.41
CA GLU A 107 -24.60 -13.38 36.78
C GLU A 107 -23.24 -12.77 37.15
N LYS A 108 -22.23 -13.61 37.43
CA LYS A 108 -20.91 -13.16 37.87
C LYS A 108 -19.81 -13.44 36.88
N ASN A 109 -20.00 -14.34 35.93
CA ASN A 109 -18.96 -14.83 35.07
C ASN A 109 -19.31 -14.58 33.60
N ILE A 110 -18.54 -13.69 32.96
CA ILE A 110 -18.70 -13.29 31.56
C ILE A 110 -17.39 -13.54 30.82
N PHE A 111 -17.49 -14.11 29.64
CA PHE A 111 -16.37 -14.33 28.75
C PHE A 111 -16.59 -13.56 27.44
N ALA A 112 -15.53 -13.02 26.85
CA ALA A 112 -15.56 -12.55 25.47
C ALA A 112 -14.35 -13.07 24.71
N ILE A 113 -14.58 -13.49 23.47
CA ILE A 113 -13.53 -13.78 22.51
C ILE A 113 -13.65 -12.74 21.41
N GLU A 114 -12.58 -12.03 21.17
CA GLU A 114 -12.49 -11.09 20.04
C GLU A 114 -11.34 -11.55 19.14
N ALA A 115 -11.59 -11.63 17.84
CA ALA A 115 -10.59 -11.94 16.85
C ALA A 115 -10.73 -11.02 15.65
N GLN A 116 -9.62 -10.48 15.19
CA GLN A 116 -9.51 -9.72 13.96
C GLN A 116 -8.50 -10.40 13.05
N HIS A 117 -8.89 -10.64 11.81
CA HIS A 117 -8.03 -11.20 10.78
C HIS A 117 -7.96 -10.27 9.59
N LEU A 118 -6.76 -9.83 9.25
CA LEU A 118 -6.47 -8.97 8.11
C LEU A 118 -5.60 -9.73 7.10
N ILE A 119 -6.09 -9.81 5.87
CA ILE A 119 -5.30 -10.20 4.70
C ILE A 119 -5.20 -8.96 3.81
N LYS A 120 -3.99 -8.63 3.36
CA LYS A 120 -3.73 -7.51 2.46
C LYS A 120 -2.68 -7.93 1.44
N ASP A 121 -2.93 -7.60 0.19
CA ASP A 121 -2.03 -7.77 -0.93
C ASP A 121 -1.89 -6.45 -1.67
N GLU A 122 -0.67 -6.07 -1.98
CA GLU A 122 -0.32 -4.85 -2.70
C GLU A 122 0.72 -5.20 -3.77
N ASP A 123 0.44 -4.78 -5.00
CA ASP A 123 1.22 -5.10 -6.20
C ASP A 123 1.60 -3.82 -6.98
N PRO A 124 2.26 -2.82 -6.36
CA PRO A 124 2.60 -1.59 -7.05
C PRO A 124 3.66 -1.83 -8.14
N PHE A 125 3.33 -1.36 -9.34
CA PHE A 125 4.19 -1.31 -10.50
C PHE A 125 4.56 0.14 -10.78
N TYR A 126 5.84 0.44 -10.92
CA TYR A 126 6.38 1.75 -11.26
C TYR A 126 7.25 1.64 -12.50
N ASN A 127 6.99 2.49 -13.47
CA ASN A 127 7.84 2.65 -14.65
C ASN A 127 8.21 4.13 -14.80
N ALA A 128 9.47 4.41 -15.10
CA ALA A 128 9.95 5.75 -15.39
C ALA A 128 10.85 5.76 -16.62
N ILE A 129 10.51 6.58 -17.60
CA ILE A 129 11.32 6.83 -18.79
C ILE A 129 11.96 8.20 -18.62
N LEU A 130 13.31 8.22 -18.52
CA LEU A 130 14.13 9.40 -18.40
C LEU A 130 14.68 9.75 -19.79
N GLU A 131 14.08 10.75 -20.46
CA GLU A 131 14.35 11.04 -21.88
C GLU A 131 15.70 11.76 -22.09
N ASP A 132 16.14 12.57 -21.14
CA ASP A 132 17.44 13.26 -21.19
C ASP A 132 18.47 12.52 -20.35
N LYS A 133 19.02 11.44 -20.91
CA LYS A 133 19.91 10.53 -20.22
C LYS A 133 21.18 11.19 -19.66
N ASP A 134 21.68 12.25 -20.32
CA ASP A 134 22.95 12.89 -19.91
C ASP A 134 22.80 13.56 -18.54
N ASN A 135 21.61 14.04 -18.20
CA ASN A 135 21.30 14.61 -16.89
C ASN A 135 21.18 13.53 -15.78
N TYR A 136 20.97 12.27 -16.16
CA TYR A 136 20.77 11.15 -15.23
C TYR A 136 21.95 10.16 -15.21
N GLU A 137 23.01 10.40 -15.99
CA GLU A 137 24.13 9.47 -16.15
C GLU A 137 24.75 9.04 -14.81
N ASN A 138 25.02 9.96 -13.91
CA ASN A 138 25.59 9.65 -12.60
C ASN A 138 24.67 8.79 -11.73
N THR A 139 23.38 9.05 -11.80
CA THR A 139 22.36 8.28 -11.07
C THR A 139 22.22 6.89 -11.68
N ALA A 140 22.19 6.80 -13.00
CA ALA A 140 22.11 5.54 -13.72
C ALA A 140 23.32 4.64 -13.45
N LEU A 141 24.52 5.20 -13.47
CA LEU A 141 25.74 4.48 -13.11
C LEU A 141 25.73 3.99 -11.65
N ALA A 142 25.25 4.83 -10.73
CA ALA A 142 25.13 4.45 -9.31
C ALA A 142 24.12 3.32 -9.08
N LEU A 143 23.10 3.20 -9.93
CA LEU A 143 22.11 2.14 -9.92
C LEU A 143 22.53 0.92 -10.76
N GLY A 144 23.69 0.98 -11.43
CA GLY A 144 24.19 -0.09 -12.28
C GLY A 144 23.46 -0.25 -13.61
N LEU A 145 22.73 0.77 -14.07
CA LEU A 145 21.98 0.71 -15.33
C LEU A 145 22.92 0.66 -16.55
N GLU A 146 22.43 0.05 -17.64
CA GLU A 146 23.15 -0.03 -18.92
C GLU A 146 23.13 1.34 -19.64
N PRO A 147 24.27 2.03 -19.82
CA PRO A 147 24.29 3.41 -20.28
C PRO A 147 24.18 3.58 -21.81
N SER A 148 24.28 2.51 -22.59
CA SER A 148 24.32 2.56 -24.06
C SER A 148 22.95 2.72 -24.73
N GLN A 149 21.91 3.06 -23.94
CA GLN A 149 20.54 3.23 -24.40
C GLN A 149 20.23 4.67 -24.84
N LEU A 150 19.17 4.86 -25.62
CA LEU A 150 18.67 6.21 -26.01
C LEU A 150 18.09 6.94 -24.79
N ASN A 151 17.32 6.22 -23.97
CA ASN A 151 16.71 6.69 -22.74
C ASN A 151 16.97 5.69 -21.61
N TYR A 152 16.79 6.10 -20.36
CA TYR A 152 16.68 5.14 -19.27
C TYR A 152 15.21 4.81 -19.03
N ASP A 153 14.80 3.60 -19.40
CA ASP A 153 13.47 3.06 -19.14
C ASP A 153 13.57 2.06 -17.98
N VAL A 154 13.23 2.52 -16.79
CA VAL A 154 13.41 1.77 -15.55
C VAL A 154 12.08 1.36 -14.96
N VAL A 155 12.04 0.16 -14.41
CA VAL A 155 10.85 -0.44 -13.81
C VAL A 155 11.18 -0.93 -12.41
N GLN A 156 10.22 -0.75 -11.51
CA GLN A 156 10.18 -1.40 -10.22
C GLN A 156 8.82 -2.06 -10.01
N GLU A 157 8.82 -3.36 -9.80
CA GLU A 157 7.66 -4.14 -9.37
C GLU A 157 7.84 -4.49 -7.90
N LYS A 158 6.75 -4.44 -7.15
CA LYS A 158 6.75 -4.85 -5.74
C LYS A 158 5.55 -5.74 -5.48
N MET A 159 5.73 -6.71 -4.61
CA MET A 159 4.66 -7.51 -4.04
C MET A 159 4.78 -7.45 -2.52
N ILE A 160 3.69 -7.04 -1.86
CA ILE A 160 3.64 -6.91 -0.41
C ILE A 160 2.41 -7.66 0.08
N PHE A 161 2.61 -8.86 0.61
CA PHE A 161 1.54 -9.64 1.20
C PHE A 161 1.61 -9.57 2.71
N SER A 162 0.48 -9.28 3.36
CA SER A 162 0.36 -9.21 4.81
C SER A 162 -0.80 -10.09 5.28
N ASN A 163 -0.54 -10.90 6.29
CA ASN A 163 -1.53 -11.74 6.96
C ASN A 163 -1.35 -11.58 8.46
N GLN A 164 -2.35 -11.02 9.13
CA GLN A 164 -2.32 -10.73 10.56
C GLN A 164 -3.57 -11.22 11.24
N LEU A 165 -3.38 -11.95 12.33
CA LEU A 165 -4.44 -12.40 13.22
C LEU A 165 -4.18 -11.85 14.63
N ASP A 166 -5.11 -11.05 15.12
CA ASP A 166 -5.17 -10.56 16.49
C ASP A 166 -6.32 -11.28 17.19
N ALA A 167 -6.04 -11.92 18.32
CA ALA A 167 -7.06 -12.61 19.09
C ALA A 167 -6.88 -12.33 20.58
N LYS A 168 -7.97 -12.13 21.28
CA LYS A 168 -7.99 -11.98 22.72
C LYS A 168 -9.17 -12.70 23.35
N LEU A 169 -8.94 -13.17 24.57
CA LEU A 169 -9.93 -13.71 25.48
C LEU A 169 -10.01 -12.80 26.69
N ASP A 170 -11.18 -12.28 26.97
CA ASP A 170 -11.49 -11.54 28.18
C ASP A 170 -12.38 -12.38 29.09
N TYR A 171 -12.07 -12.36 30.40
CA TYR A 171 -12.89 -12.94 31.45
C TYR A 171 -13.17 -11.93 32.53
N TRP A 172 -14.43 -11.65 32.78
CA TRP A 172 -14.90 -10.79 33.85
C TRP A 172 -15.49 -11.62 34.97
N HIS A 173 -15.02 -11.40 36.19
CA HIS A 173 -15.62 -11.94 37.40
C HIS A 173 -16.17 -10.82 38.26
N ILE A 174 -17.50 -10.77 38.39
CA ILE A 174 -18.21 -9.75 39.16
C ILE A 174 -18.21 -10.13 40.62
N LEU A 175 -17.45 -9.39 41.44
CA LEU A 175 -17.34 -9.60 42.89
C LEU A 175 -18.54 -8.98 43.63
N SER A 176 -18.99 -7.82 43.19
CA SER A 176 -20.12 -7.06 43.75
C SER A 176 -20.69 -6.08 42.71
N PRO A 177 -21.84 -5.43 42.95
CA PRO A 177 -22.36 -4.41 42.04
C PRO A 177 -21.43 -3.21 41.79
N LYS A 178 -20.34 -3.10 42.53
CA LYS A 178 -19.38 -1.99 42.44
C LYS A 178 -17.94 -2.43 42.19
N SER A 179 -17.72 -3.73 41.97
CA SER A 179 -16.36 -4.29 41.84
C SER A 179 -16.36 -5.53 40.99
N ASP A 180 -15.46 -5.59 40.03
CA ASP A 180 -15.18 -6.72 39.16
C ASP A 180 -13.68 -6.92 38.98
N LEU A 181 -13.30 -8.09 38.55
CA LEU A 181 -11.97 -8.47 38.09
C LEU A 181 -12.06 -8.78 36.61
N ASN A 182 -11.16 -8.21 35.83
CA ASN A 182 -11.02 -8.51 34.40
C ASN A 182 -9.64 -9.14 34.15
N PHE A 183 -9.64 -10.25 33.46
CA PHE A 183 -8.44 -10.92 32.96
C PHE A 183 -8.49 -10.94 31.44
N THR A 184 -7.49 -10.36 30.81
CA THR A 184 -7.33 -10.36 29.34
C THR A 184 -6.10 -11.15 28.97
N PHE A 185 -6.27 -12.10 28.06
CA PHE A 185 -5.18 -12.82 27.43
C PHE A 185 -5.31 -12.65 25.91
N GLY A 186 -4.24 -12.19 25.25
CA GLY A 186 -4.24 -11.93 23.81
C GLY A 186 -2.95 -12.35 23.13
N SER A 187 -3.04 -12.54 21.83
CA SER A 187 -1.92 -12.85 20.95
C SER A 187 -2.10 -12.17 19.60
N ILE A 188 -0.98 -11.74 19.04
CA ILE A 188 -0.89 -11.21 17.69
C ILE A 188 0.05 -12.11 16.90
N LEU A 189 -0.44 -12.65 15.79
CA LEU A 189 0.32 -13.40 14.81
C LEU A 189 0.36 -12.59 13.53
N SER A 190 1.55 -12.25 13.05
CA SER A 190 1.72 -11.47 11.82
C SER A 190 2.75 -12.12 10.92
N LYS A 191 2.42 -12.23 9.65
CA LYS A 191 3.32 -12.64 8.57
C LYS A 191 3.27 -11.59 7.50
N GLN A 192 4.44 -11.11 7.08
CA GLN A 192 4.59 -10.23 5.93
C GLN A 192 5.61 -10.84 4.97
N GLU A 193 5.26 -10.85 3.70
CA GLU A 193 6.13 -11.22 2.59
C GLU A 193 6.34 -9.97 1.74
N PHE A 194 7.56 -9.73 1.35
CA PHE A 194 7.94 -8.60 0.51
C PHE A 194 8.84 -9.13 -0.60
N ASP A 195 8.53 -8.74 -1.82
CA ASP A 195 9.33 -8.98 -3.00
C ASP A 195 9.45 -7.68 -3.79
N SER A 196 10.61 -7.43 -4.42
CA SER A 196 10.84 -6.24 -5.20
C SER A 196 11.83 -6.51 -6.30
N ASP A 197 11.37 -6.40 -7.54
CA ASP A 197 12.17 -6.47 -8.75
C ASP A 197 12.43 -5.06 -9.28
N PHE A 198 13.71 -4.79 -9.61
CA PHE A 198 14.14 -3.56 -10.25
C PHE A 198 14.92 -3.90 -11.52
N TYR A 199 14.49 -3.39 -12.66
CA TYR A 199 15.11 -3.69 -13.93
C TYR A 199 14.98 -2.54 -14.93
N GLN A 200 15.72 -2.62 -16.03
CA GLN A 200 15.70 -1.67 -17.13
C GLN A 200 15.23 -2.37 -18.43
N TYR A 201 14.36 -1.71 -19.16
CA TYR A 201 14.10 -2.07 -20.55
C TYR A 201 15.17 -1.47 -21.46
N LEU A 202 15.81 -2.31 -22.27
CA LEU A 202 16.81 -1.88 -23.25
C LEU A 202 16.15 -1.55 -24.59
N ASP A 203 16.80 -0.72 -25.40
CA ASP A 203 16.35 -0.37 -26.76
C ASP A 203 16.17 -1.60 -27.65
N SER A 204 16.85 -2.71 -27.35
CA SER A 204 16.70 -4.01 -28.02
C SER A 204 15.35 -4.70 -27.70
N GLY A 205 14.60 -4.22 -26.70
CA GLY A 205 13.41 -4.86 -26.16
C GLY A 205 13.71 -5.94 -25.13
N SER A 206 14.97 -6.15 -24.72
CA SER A 206 15.34 -7.08 -23.67
C SER A 206 15.31 -6.40 -22.29
N ILE A 207 15.19 -7.20 -21.23
CA ILE A 207 15.29 -6.76 -19.85
C ILE A 207 16.74 -6.88 -19.39
N PHE A 208 17.22 -5.87 -18.69
CA PHE A 208 18.49 -5.86 -18.00
C PHE A 208 18.24 -5.68 -16.49
N ASP A 209 18.73 -6.63 -15.70
CA ASP A 209 18.67 -6.59 -14.25
C ASP A 209 20.03 -6.09 -13.70
N PRO A 210 20.08 -4.86 -13.16
CA PRO A 210 21.31 -4.29 -12.63
C PRO A 210 21.68 -4.84 -11.23
N THR A 211 20.73 -5.48 -10.54
CA THR A 211 20.88 -5.88 -9.13
C THR A 211 20.29 -7.27 -8.87
N PRO A 212 20.74 -8.31 -9.61
CA PRO A 212 20.14 -9.65 -9.51
C PRO A 212 20.19 -10.24 -8.09
N GLU A 213 21.17 -9.84 -7.26
CA GLU A 213 21.30 -10.30 -5.87
C GLU A 213 20.28 -9.66 -4.92
N ILE A 214 19.65 -8.55 -5.30
CA ILE A 214 18.66 -7.81 -4.49
C ILE A 214 17.23 -8.20 -4.89
N ASN A 215 17.05 -8.64 -6.12
CA ASN A 215 15.75 -8.98 -6.68
C ASN A 215 15.29 -10.42 -6.31
N ASP A 216 16.10 -11.17 -5.59
CA ASP A 216 15.66 -12.46 -5.03
C ASP A 216 14.79 -12.20 -3.80
N GLY A 217 13.52 -12.56 -3.91
CA GLY A 217 12.51 -12.39 -2.85
C GLY A 217 12.88 -13.14 -1.56
N TYR A 218 12.53 -12.56 -0.41
CA TYR A 218 12.67 -13.14 0.93
C TYR A 218 11.37 -13.74 1.42
#